data_274ac8ddd13fad9a62324596a4a3801d
#
_entry.id   274ac8ddd13fad9a62324596a4a3801d
#
_cell.length_a   1.000
_cell.length_b   1.000
_cell.length_c   1.000
_cell.angle_alpha   90.00
_cell.angle_beta   90.00
_cell.angle_gamma   90.00
#
_symmetry.space_group_name_H-M   'P 1'
#
loop_
_entity.id
_entity.type
_entity.pdbx_description
1 polymer ?
#
loop_
_entity_poly.entity_id
_entity_poly.type
_entity_poly.pdbx_seq_one_letter_code
_entity_poly.pdbx_strand_id
1 'polypeptide(L)'
;MKDSMSYDAVMARKNDIMRTAVGMDYSQFERGKIAFDYEAMMAATGSTIEEIMRVQSLFSVGNTPIIELKNLTALARQLAPKGKGARIFIKDEATNPSGSFKARRSATSVYQAKKMGYKGVIAATSGNYGAAVASHAAMAGLKCIVVQECFDSRGVGQPEIIEKARKCEALGAEVIQLTVGPELFYMFLILLEQTGYFNASLYTPYGIAGIETLGYEIANQFRAKYGRDPDAVVCTNAGGGNLTGTARGLRKANCNAKIIGASVNLKGLHMASDEQFNKKSFTTGHTGFGIPFATNPDRSDVPRSAGRPLRYMDRYVTVTQGSVFYITESLASLEGLEKGPAGNTALAAAFKIAQEMDEDQMIVVQETEYTGAGKHINPQLWFARQNGIDIHFGDPKDEIPGKNIILPAHPSLIDVTDLDLNHIRRSHIKNAVGMHKDELTDVDIKYLIDETKSDEAFVKNAIAAL
;
A
#
# COMPACT_ATOMS: atom_id res chain seq x y z
N MET A 1 -22.63 -27.62 20.69
CA MET A 1 -21.51 -26.63 20.79
C MET A 1 -21.37 -25.95 19.44
N LYS A 2 -21.51 -24.62 19.36
CA LYS A 2 -21.15 -23.92 18.14
C LYS A 2 -19.66 -24.18 17.89
N ASP A 3 -19.30 -24.54 16.66
CA ASP A 3 -17.91 -24.78 16.28
C ASP A 3 -17.11 -23.48 16.50
N SER A 4 -16.22 -23.48 17.50
CA SER A 4 -15.40 -22.33 17.87
C SER A 4 -14.38 -21.98 16.78
N MET A 5 -14.18 -22.87 15.83
CA MET A 5 -13.24 -22.72 14.70
C MET A 5 -13.95 -22.32 13.41
N SER A 6 -15.26 -22.10 13.41
CA SER A 6 -15.94 -21.56 12.22
C SER A 6 -15.46 -20.14 11.90
N TYR A 7 -15.52 -19.76 10.62
CA TYR A 7 -15.13 -18.43 10.15
C TYR A 7 -15.80 -17.31 10.98
N ASP A 8 -17.12 -17.39 11.15
CA ASP A 8 -17.87 -16.37 11.90
C ASP A 8 -17.45 -16.30 13.38
N ALA A 9 -17.19 -17.46 14.01
CA ALA A 9 -16.76 -17.51 15.40
C ALA A 9 -15.36 -16.91 15.60
N VAL A 10 -14.44 -17.12 14.67
CA VAL A 10 -13.10 -16.53 14.71
C VAL A 10 -13.18 -15.03 14.47
N MET A 11 -13.93 -14.59 13.46
CA MET A 11 -14.10 -13.15 13.16
C MET A 11 -14.79 -12.40 14.30
N ALA A 12 -15.76 -13.02 14.99
CA ALA A 12 -16.46 -12.41 16.10
C ALA A 12 -15.55 -12.11 17.30
N ARG A 13 -14.47 -12.88 17.52
CA ARG A 13 -13.51 -12.64 18.62
C ARG A 13 -12.22 -11.93 18.17
N LYS A 14 -12.23 -11.32 17.00
CA LYS A 14 -11.06 -10.61 16.43
C LYS A 14 -10.48 -9.57 17.40
N ASN A 15 -11.32 -8.84 18.13
CA ASN A 15 -10.88 -7.85 19.12
C ASN A 15 -10.06 -8.48 20.26
N ASP A 16 -10.49 -9.65 20.76
CA ASP A 16 -9.79 -10.35 21.84
C ASP A 16 -8.45 -10.92 21.35
N ILE A 17 -8.43 -11.47 20.12
CA ILE A 17 -7.19 -11.92 19.49
C ILE A 17 -6.22 -10.75 19.35
N MET A 18 -6.68 -9.58 18.91
CA MET A 18 -5.84 -8.39 18.75
C MET A 18 -5.31 -7.85 20.07
N ARG A 19 -6.13 -7.84 21.13
CA ARG A 19 -5.67 -7.43 22.48
C ARG A 19 -4.44 -8.22 22.92
N THR A 20 -4.44 -9.51 22.66
CA THR A 20 -3.32 -10.40 22.99
C THR A 20 -2.16 -10.29 22.00
N ALA A 21 -2.47 -10.25 20.69
CA ALA A 21 -1.46 -10.35 19.62
C ALA A 21 -0.77 -9.02 19.26
N VAL A 22 -1.35 -7.88 19.65
CA VAL A 22 -0.77 -6.54 19.43
C VAL A 22 -0.41 -5.85 20.75
N GLY A 23 -1.02 -6.32 21.86
CA GLY A 23 -0.89 -5.67 23.17
C GLY A 23 -1.60 -4.33 23.22
N MET A 24 -2.68 -4.17 22.45
CA MET A 24 -3.47 -2.93 22.39
C MET A 24 -4.96 -3.26 22.41
N ASP A 25 -5.68 -2.66 23.33
CA ASP A 25 -7.12 -2.77 23.42
C ASP A 25 -7.79 -1.66 22.61
N TYR A 26 -8.30 -2.02 21.45
CA TYR A 26 -8.92 -1.07 20.51
C TYR A 26 -10.22 -0.45 21.07
N SER A 27 -10.91 -1.11 22.01
CA SER A 27 -12.14 -0.58 22.63
C SER A 27 -11.91 0.73 23.39
N GLN A 28 -10.67 0.98 23.85
CA GLN A 28 -10.31 2.21 24.54
C GLN A 28 -10.39 3.46 23.66
N PHE A 29 -10.42 3.29 22.34
CA PHE A 29 -10.44 4.37 21.37
C PHE A 29 -11.82 4.58 20.74
N GLU A 30 -12.82 3.78 21.08
CA GLU A 30 -14.21 3.98 20.66
C GLU A 30 -14.80 5.19 21.36
N ARG A 31 -15.48 6.08 20.62
CA ARG A 31 -15.98 7.37 21.12
C ARG A 31 -17.46 7.62 20.85
N GLY A 32 -18.05 6.90 19.92
CA GLY A 32 -19.44 7.05 19.53
C GLY A 32 -20.01 5.73 19.05
N LYS A 33 -21.06 5.78 18.27
CA LYS A 33 -21.64 4.56 17.69
C LYS A 33 -20.71 3.90 16.66
N ILE A 34 -20.07 4.74 15.83
CA ILE A 34 -19.10 4.34 14.82
C ILE A 34 -17.77 5.07 14.99
N ALA A 35 -17.75 6.16 15.74
CA ALA A 35 -16.59 7.01 15.90
C ALA A 35 -15.46 6.29 16.65
N PHE A 36 -14.24 6.52 16.16
CA PHE A 36 -13.02 5.94 16.69
C PHE A 36 -11.91 6.99 16.74
N ASP A 37 -11.26 7.08 17.89
CA ASP A 37 -10.16 8.03 18.10
C ASP A 37 -8.87 7.49 17.48
N TYR A 38 -8.77 7.66 16.17
CA TYR A 38 -7.65 7.18 15.36
C TYR A 38 -6.31 7.78 15.81
N GLU A 39 -6.28 9.06 16.17
CA GLU A 39 -5.05 9.72 16.58
C GLU A 39 -4.59 9.24 17.97
N ALA A 40 -5.53 9.02 18.91
CA ALA A 40 -5.19 8.42 20.20
C ALA A 40 -4.64 6.98 20.04
N MET A 41 -5.21 6.19 19.14
CA MET A 41 -4.68 4.86 18.80
C MET A 41 -3.25 4.93 18.26
N MET A 42 -3.00 5.86 17.35
CA MET A 42 -1.64 6.05 16.81
C MET A 42 -0.66 6.54 17.87
N ALA A 43 -1.08 7.45 18.75
CA ALA A 43 -0.27 7.93 19.87
C ALA A 43 0.03 6.82 20.90
N ALA A 44 -0.87 5.85 21.07
CA ALA A 44 -0.69 4.72 21.99
C ALA A 44 0.44 3.77 21.58
N THR A 45 1.02 3.91 20.37
CA THR A 45 2.28 3.24 20.01
C THR A 45 3.46 3.68 20.91
N GLY A 46 3.34 4.87 21.53
CA GLY A 46 4.28 5.39 22.51
C GLY A 46 5.63 5.79 21.96
N SER A 47 5.80 5.90 20.64
CA SER A 47 7.09 6.23 20.01
C SER A 47 7.04 7.56 19.27
N THR A 48 8.06 8.40 19.47
CA THR A 48 8.29 9.60 18.65
C THR A 48 8.85 9.20 17.27
N ILE A 49 8.85 10.13 16.32
CA ILE A 49 9.42 9.89 15.00
C ILE A 49 10.92 9.58 15.06
N GLU A 50 11.64 10.25 15.96
CA GLU A 50 13.08 10.07 16.19
C GLU A 50 13.38 8.68 16.79
N GLU A 51 12.54 8.22 17.70
CA GLU A 51 12.66 6.87 18.27
C GLU A 51 12.41 5.80 17.21
N ILE A 52 11.43 6.00 16.35
CA ILE A 52 11.15 5.08 15.23
C ILE A 52 12.35 5.06 14.27
N MET A 53 12.90 6.22 13.91
CA MET A 53 14.11 6.29 13.07
C MET A 53 15.30 5.57 13.72
N ARG A 54 15.50 5.75 15.02
CA ARG A 54 16.55 5.03 15.77
C ARG A 54 16.32 3.51 15.75
N VAL A 55 15.09 3.05 15.97
CA VAL A 55 14.74 1.62 15.88
C VAL A 55 15.00 1.07 14.48
N GLN A 56 14.61 1.79 13.46
CA GLN A 56 14.84 1.40 12.06
C GLN A 56 16.33 1.32 11.73
N SER A 57 17.14 2.25 12.23
CA SER A 57 18.59 2.24 12.01
C SER A 57 19.29 0.98 12.58
N LEU A 58 18.75 0.36 13.64
CA LEU A 58 19.25 -0.90 14.16
C LEU A 58 19.16 -2.06 13.15
N PHE A 59 18.25 -1.92 12.17
CA PHE A 59 18.03 -2.87 11.09
C PHE A 59 18.57 -2.34 9.75
N SER A 60 19.36 -1.27 9.75
CA SER A 60 19.84 -0.56 8.55
C SER A 60 18.71 -0.11 7.62
N VAL A 61 17.57 0.27 8.17
CA VAL A 61 16.38 0.74 7.47
C VAL A 61 16.28 2.26 7.56
N GLY A 62 15.86 2.89 6.47
CA GLY A 62 15.68 4.34 6.39
C GLY A 62 16.86 5.05 5.75
N ASN A 63 16.79 6.37 5.75
CA ASN A 63 17.75 7.27 5.10
C ASN A 63 18.01 6.90 3.63
N THR A 64 16.95 6.48 2.94
CA THR A 64 17.00 6.07 1.53
C THR A 64 17.20 7.30 0.63
N PRO A 65 17.84 7.14 -0.55
CA PRO A 65 18.15 8.28 -1.40
C PRO A 65 16.92 8.88 -2.10
N ILE A 66 16.98 10.19 -2.37
CA ILE A 66 16.13 10.86 -3.33
C ILE A 66 16.94 11.11 -4.60
N ILE A 67 16.45 10.60 -5.72
CA ILE A 67 17.08 10.65 -7.03
C ILE A 67 16.20 11.48 -7.98
N GLU A 68 16.78 12.48 -8.63
CA GLU A 68 16.10 13.22 -9.70
C GLU A 68 16.19 12.46 -11.01
N LEU A 69 15.05 12.24 -11.65
CA LEU A 69 14.92 11.56 -12.94
C LEU A 69 15.01 12.61 -14.07
N LYS A 70 16.23 12.97 -14.45
CA LYS A 70 16.48 14.09 -15.38
C LYS A 70 15.99 13.80 -16.79
N ASN A 71 16.22 12.60 -17.30
CA ASN A 71 15.84 12.23 -18.66
C ASN A 71 14.34 11.99 -18.79
N LEU A 72 13.70 11.38 -17.80
CA LEU A 72 12.24 11.27 -17.75
C LEU A 72 11.56 12.63 -17.58
N THR A 73 12.15 13.53 -16.79
CA THR A 73 11.70 14.95 -16.69
C THR A 73 11.79 15.62 -18.06
N ALA A 74 12.92 15.48 -18.76
CA ALA A 74 13.09 16.07 -20.09
C ALA A 74 12.07 15.51 -21.11
N LEU A 75 11.83 14.20 -21.07
CA LEU A 75 10.82 13.57 -21.91
C LEU A 75 9.39 14.06 -21.58
N ALA A 76 9.05 14.17 -20.29
CA ALA A 76 7.76 14.71 -19.88
C ALA A 76 7.55 16.16 -20.36
N ARG A 77 8.57 17.00 -20.31
CA ARG A 77 8.55 18.38 -20.83
C ARG A 77 8.36 18.45 -22.34
N GLN A 78 8.98 17.55 -23.10
CA GLN A 78 8.80 17.48 -24.56
C GLN A 78 7.35 17.16 -24.95
N LEU A 79 6.63 16.41 -24.11
CA LEU A 79 5.25 15.99 -24.32
C LEU A 79 4.22 16.95 -23.70
N ALA A 80 4.65 17.83 -22.82
CA ALA A 80 3.80 18.75 -22.10
C ALA A 80 3.52 20.05 -22.88
N PRO A 81 2.43 20.75 -22.58
CA PRO A 81 2.24 22.13 -23.04
C PRO A 81 3.38 23.04 -22.55
N LYS A 82 3.61 24.16 -23.27
CA LYS A 82 4.64 25.13 -22.90
C LYS A 82 4.49 25.61 -21.44
N GLY A 83 5.58 25.60 -20.68
CA GLY A 83 5.63 25.99 -19.26
C GLY A 83 5.17 24.88 -18.29
N LYS A 84 4.85 23.70 -18.82
CA LYS A 84 4.53 22.50 -18.03
C LYS A 84 5.67 21.49 -18.07
N GLY A 85 5.60 20.50 -17.20
CA GLY A 85 6.61 19.43 -17.09
C GLY A 85 7.41 19.55 -15.80
N ALA A 86 6.76 19.28 -14.67
CA ALA A 86 7.40 19.29 -13.36
C ALA A 86 8.61 18.36 -13.28
N ARG A 87 9.54 18.67 -12.40
CA ARG A 87 10.69 17.81 -12.11
C ARG A 87 10.25 16.55 -11.39
N ILE A 88 10.66 15.40 -11.89
CA ILE A 88 10.29 14.08 -11.35
C ILE A 88 11.42 13.53 -10.50
N PHE A 89 11.09 13.07 -9.30
CA PHE A 89 12.00 12.46 -8.35
C PHE A 89 11.48 11.11 -7.89
N ILE A 90 12.39 10.19 -7.55
CA ILE A 90 12.04 9.00 -6.80
C ILE A 90 12.65 9.03 -5.39
N LYS A 91 11.90 8.61 -4.40
CA LYS A 91 12.37 8.17 -3.10
C LYS A 91 12.62 6.67 -3.18
N ASP A 92 13.88 6.26 -3.26
CA ASP A 92 14.28 4.88 -3.57
C ASP A 92 14.23 3.97 -2.35
N GLU A 93 13.06 3.45 -2.05
CA GLU A 93 12.82 2.53 -0.93
C GLU A 93 13.33 1.09 -1.20
N ALA A 94 13.69 0.77 -2.44
CA ALA A 94 14.29 -0.51 -2.78
C ALA A 94 15.68 -0.71 -2.17
N THR A 95 16.34 0.34 -1.71
CA THR A 95 17.64 0.27 -1.04
C THR A 95 17.59 -0.23 0.41
N ASN A 96 16.40 -0.39 1.00
CA ASN A 96 16.26 -1.03 2.30
C ASN A 96 16.64 -2.53 2.25
N PRO A 97 17.10 -3.14 3.36
CA PRO A 97 17.61 -4.52 3.39
C PRO A 97 16.68 -5.58 2.81
N SER A 98 15.36 -5.43 3.00
CA SER A 98 14.38 -6.35 2.40
C SER A 98 14.08 -6.05 0.92
N GLY A 99 14.66 -4.99 0.35
CA GLY A 99 14.41 -4.54 -1.01
C GLY A 99 13.10 -3.76 -1.20
N SER A 100 12.52 -3.22 -0.14
CA SER A 100 11.27 -2.45 -0.24
C SER A 100 11.00 -1.53 0.94
N PHE A 101 10.11 -0.52 0.75
CA PHE A 101 9.62 0.36 1.83
C PHE A 101 9.01 -0.42 3.01
N LYS A 102 8.58 -1.64 2.77
CA LYS A 102 7.96 -2.50 3.78
C LYS A 102 8.90 -2.82 4.93
N ALA A 103 10.22 -2.66 4.71
CA ALA A 103 11.23 -2.70 5.76
C ALA A 103 10.93 -1.72 6.91
N ARG A 104 10.44 -0.51 6.59
CA ARG A 104 10.16 0.51 7.61
C ARG A 104 9.11 0.06 8.61
N ARG A 105 8.03 -0.57 8.13
CA ARG A 105 6.97 -1.06 9.02
C ARG A 105 7.34 -2.35 9.73
N SER A 106 7.99 -3.27 9.04
CA SER A 106 8.37 -4.55 9.65
C SER A 106 9.45 -4.41 10.71
N ALA A 107 10.44 -3.52 10.51
CA ALA A 107 11.45 -3.22 11.52
C ALA A 107 10.81 -2.74 12.84
N THR A 108 9.85 -1.81 12.75
CA THR A 108 9.13 -1.28 13.91
C THR A 108 8.27 -2.35 14.59
N SER A 109 7.51 -3.13 13.81
CA SER A 109 6.66 -4.20 14.34
C SER A 109 7.47 -5.31 15.00
N VAL A 110 8.55 -5.75 14.38
CA VAL A 110 9.42 -6.82 14.92
C VAL A 110 10.16 -6.34 16.16
N TYR A 111 10.65 -5.10 16.17
CA TYR A 111 11.27 -4.52 17.36
C TYR A 111 10.28 -4.48 18.52
N GLN A 112 9.04 -4.04 18.27
CA GLN A 112 7.99 -4.00 19.29
C GLN A 112 7.66 -5.40 19.82
N ALA A 113 7.52 -6.39 18.95
CA ALA A 113 7.33 -7.77 19.33
C ALA A 113 8.43 -8.27 20.30
N LYS A 114 9.69 -8.01 19.94
CA LYS A 114 10.83 -8.39 20.78
C LYS A 114 10.83 -7.66 22.13
N LYS A 115 10.58 -6.36 22.13
CA LYS A 115 10.48 -5.50 23.32
C LYS A 115 9.40 -5.98 24.28
N MET A 116 8.27 -6.47 23.76
CA MET A 116 7.16 -7.01 24.53
C MET A 116 7.35 -8.48 24.94
N GLY A 117 8.43 -9.14 24.53
CA GLY A 117 8.76 -10.51 24.93
C GLY A 117 8.09 -11.62 24.13
N TYR A 118 7.46 -11.31 22.98
CA TYR A 118 6.90 -12.31 22.08
C TYR A 118 7.99 -13.23 21.53
N LYS A 119 7.65 -14.49 21.32
CA LYS A 119 8.60 -15.52 20.82
C LYS A 119 8.66 -15.57 19.29
N GLY A 120 7.69 -14.97 18.63
CA GLY A 120 7.60 -14.94 17.18
C GLY A 120 6.64 -13.87 16.68
N VAL A 121 6.60 -13.74 15.37
CA VAL A 121 5.74 -12.80 14.64
C VAL A 121 4.98 -13.54 13.54
N ILE A 122 3.78 -13.07 13.20
CA ILE A 122 3.00 -13.56 12.06
C ILE A 122 2.64 -12.41 11.16
N ALA A 123 2.77 -12.62 9.84
CA ALA A 123 2.33 -11.67 8.82
C ALA A 123 1.40 -12.32 7.80
N ALA A 124 0.28 -11.68 7.51
CA ALA A 124 -0.54 -11.98 6.33
C ALA A 124 -0.04 -11.11 5.16
N THR A 125 0.14 -11.70 3.99
CA THR A 125 0.73 -11.01 2.83
C THR A 125 0.28 -11.60 1.51
N SER A 126 0.44 -10.82 0.45
CA SER A 126 0.45 -11.30 -0.94
C SER A 126 1.83 -11.12 -1.59
N GLY A 127 2.91 -10.89 -0.79
CA GLY A 127 4.25 -10.79 -1.36
C GLY A 127 5.29 -10.10 -0.47
N ASN A 128 5.74 -8.92 -0.87
CA ASN A 128 6.90 -8.22 -0.29
C ASN A 128 6.85 -7.96 1.22
N TYR A 129 5.64 -7.86 1.80
CA TYR A 129 5.55 -7.62 3.24
C TYR A 129 5.99 -8.82 4.06
N GLY A 130 5.61 -10.02 3.65
CA GLY A 130 6.09 -11.26 4.29
C GLY A 130 7.62 -11.35 4.28
N ALA A 131 8.24 -11.06 3.13
CA ALA A 131 9.70 -11.05 3.01
C ALA A 131 10.37 -10.02 3.94
N ALA A 132 9.76 -8.84 4.10
CA ALA A 132 10.28 -7.83 5.02
C ALA A 132 10.16 -8.25 6.49
N VAL A 133 9.02 -8.87 6.88
CA VAL A 133 8.84 -9.40 8.25
C VAL A 133 9.79 -10.54 8.52
N ALA A 134 9.93 -11.50 7.59
CA ALA A 134 10.87 -12.62 7.71
C ALA A 134 12.32 -12.13 7.86
N SER A 135 12.73 -11.14 7.07
CA SER A 135 14.07 -10.53 7.15
C SER A 135 14.36 -9.95 8.54
N HIS A 136 13.46 -9.12 9.07
CA HIS A 136 13.67 -8.49 10.37
C HIS A 136 13.48 -9.46 11.53
N ALA A 137 12.61 -10.47 11.41
CA ALA A 137 12.48 -11.54 12.39
C ALA A 137 13.79 -12.34 12.51
N ALA A 138 14.42 -12.67 11.38
CA ALA A 138 15.74 -13.31 11.36
C ALA A 138 16.81 -12.44 12.06
N MET A 139 16.89 -11.14 11.73
CA MET A 139 17.80 -10.20 12.37
C MET A 139 17.56 -10.07 13.88
N ALA A 140 16.30 -10.16 14.31
CA ALA A 140 15.90 -10.04 15.72
C ALA A 140 16.02 -11.36 16.51
N GLY A 141 16.21 -12.50 15.83
CA GLY A 141 16.21 -13.83 16.43
C GLY A 141 14.83 -14.31 16.89
N LEU A 142 13.76 -13.86 16.18
CA LEU A 142 12.37 -14.27 16.44
C LEU A 142 11.94 -15.34 15.43
N LYS A 143 11.02 -16.22 15.83
CA LYS A 143 10.31 -17.10 14.90
C LYS A 143 9.40 -16.28 14.01
N CYS A 144 9.18 -16.74 12.78
CA CYS A 144 8.33 -16.04 11.81
C CYS A 144 7.42 -17.03 11.09
N ILE A 145 6.12 -16.71 11.02
CA ILE A 145 5.15 -17.39 10.16
C ILE A 145 4.63 -16.37 9.16
N VAL A 146 4.60 -16.75 7.89
CA VAL A 146 4.04 -15.93 6.81
C VAL A 146 2.86 -16.66 6.20
N VAL A 147 1.66 -16.08 6.26
CA VAL A 147 0.48 -16.58 5.56
C VAL A 147 0.36 -15.80 4.26
N GLN A 148 0.49 -16.49 3.13
CA GLN A 148 0.60 -15.85 1.82
C GLN A 148 -0.37 -16.43 0.79
N GLU A 149 -1.11 -15.57 0.12
CA GLU A 149 -1.87 -15.93 -1.08
C GLU A 149 -0.93 -16.06 -2.26
N CYS A 150 -0.72 -17.30 -2.72
CA CYS A 150 0.22 -17.63 -3.79
C CYS A 150 -0.49 -18.01 -5.10
N PHE A 151 -1.68 -18.60 -5.00
CA PHE A 151 -2.33 -19.27 -6.11
C PHE A 151 -3.73 -18.70 -6.38
N ASP A 152 -4.14 -18.76 -7.65
CA ASP A 152 -5.53 -18.52 -8.03
C ASP A 152 -6.42 -19.75 -7.75
N SER A 153 -7.71 -19.63 -8.07
CA SER A 153 -8.69 -20.71 -7.89
C SER A 153 -8.41 -21.98 -8.70
N ARG A 154 -7.50 -21.92 -9.68
CA ARG A 154 -7.03 -23.05 -10.48
C ARG A 154 -5.71 -23.64 -9.99
N GLY A 155 -5.18 -23.13 -8.86
CA GLY A 155 -3.89 -23.56 -8.34
C GLY A 155 -2.67 -23.01 -9.11
N VAL A 156 -2.85 -21.97 -9.93
CA VAL A 156 -1.77 -21.36 -10.71
C VAL A 156 -1.23 -20.12 -10.01
N GLY A 157 0.07 -20.12 -9.69
CA GLY A 157 0.77 -19.00 -9.06
C GLY A 157 1.55 -18.16 -10.06
N GLN A 158 1.61 -16.86 -9.83
CA GLN A 158 2.50 -15.96 -10.59
C GLN A 158 3.95 -16.20 -10.19
N PRO A 159 4.91 -16.18 -11.14
CA PRO A 159 6.32 -16.37 -10.85
C PRO A 159 6.84 -15.46 -9.76
N GLU A 160 6.49 -14.17 -9.79
CA GLU A 160 6.92 -13.18 -8.80
C GLU A 160 6.39 -13.49 -7.39
N ILE A 161 5.15 -13.93 -7.28
CA ILE A 161 4.53 -14.22 -5.98
C ILE A 161 5.15 -15.47 -5.36
N ILE A 162 5.38 -16.51 -6.17
CA ILE A 162 6.07 -17.73 -5.76
C ILE A 162 7.50 -17.44 -5.33
N GLU A 163 8.22 -16.58 -6.06
CA GLU A 163 9.59 -16.18 -5.70
C GLU A 163 9.63 -15.44 -4.35
N LYS A 164 8.64 -14.62 -4.07
CA LYS A 164 8.53 -13.95 -2.75
C LYS A 164 8.26 -14.93 -1.61
N ALA A 165 7.46 -15.99 -1.84
CA ALA A 165 7.28 -17.06 -0.86
C ALA A 165 8.61 -17.77 -0.57
N ARG A 166 9.36 -18.16 -1.59
CA ARG A 166 10.69 -18.77 -1.44
C ARG A 166 11.68 -17.86 -0.73
N LYS A 167 11.62 -16.55 -0.99
CA LYS A 167 12.44 -15.58 -0.24
C LYS A 167 12.12 -15.60 1.24
N CYS A 168 10.84 -15.72 1.63
CA CYS A 168 10.47 -15.85 3.05
C CYS A 168 11.03 -17.11 3.66
N GLU A 169 10.95 -18.26 2.97
CA GLU A 169 11.53 -19.53 3.41
C GLU A 169 13.05 -19.44 3.57
N ALA A 170 13.74 -18.84 2.59
CA ALA A 170 15.19 -18.63 2.65
C ALA A 170 15.62 -17.75 3.84
N LEU A 171 14.76 -16.85 4.30
CA LEU A 171 14.96 -16.01 5.48
C LEU A 171 14.56 -16.71 6.79
N GLY A 172 14.19 -17.99 6.74
CA GLY A 172 13.88 -18.81 7.91
C GLY A 172 12.43 -18.72 8.39
N ALA A 173 11.52 -18.16 7.60
CA ALA A 173 10.10 -18.15 7.94
C ALA A 173 9.42 -19.46 7.54
N GLU A 174 8.46 -19.90 8.34
CA GLU A 174 7.47 -20.89 7.94
C GLU A 174 6.42 -20.21 7.06
N VAL A 175 6.22 -20.73 5.83
CA VAL A 175 5.30 -20.11 4.86
C VAL A 175 4.09 -21.00 4.64
N ILE A 176 2.91 -20.48 4.97
CA ILE A 176 1.62 -21.11 4.68
C ILE A 176 1.09 -20.50 3.39
N GLN A 177 1.11 -21.29 2.32
CA GLN A 177 0.66 -20.87 0.99
C GLN A 177 -0.82 -21.18 0.80
N LEU A 178 -1.59 -20.16 0.45
CA LEU A 178 -3.03 -20.25 0.23
C LEU A 178 -3.38 -19.91 -1.23
N THR A 179 -4.57 -20.33 -1.63
CA THR A 179 -5.26 -19.73 -2.79
C THR A 179 -5.88 -18.40 -2.38
N VAL A 180 -6.15 -17.53 -3.37
CA VAL A 180 -6.88 -16.27 -3.14
C VAL A 180 -8.29 -16.55 -2.62
N GLY A 181 -8.63 -15.98 -1.47
CA GLY A 181 -9.91 -16.19 -0.85
C GLY A 181 -10.02 -15.55 0.54
N PRO A 182 -11.14 -15.77 1.23
CA PRO A 182 -11.36 -15.23 2.58
C PRO A 182 -10.49 -15.90 3.65
N GLU A 183 -9.82 -16.99 3.30
CA GLU A 183 -9.04 -17.83 4.22
C GLU A 183 -7.78 -17.10 4.74
N LEU A 184 -7.27 -16.10 4.03
CA LEU A 184 -6.04 -15.39 4.43
C LEU A 184 -6.14 -14.84 5.86
N PHE A 185 -7.13 -14.00 6.14
CA PHE A 185 -7.29 -13.41 7.46
C PHE A 185 -7.81 -14.39 8.49
N TYR A 186 -8.63 -15.35 8.10
CA TYR A 186 -9.10 -16.42 8.95
C TYR A 186 -7.93 -17.27 9.48
N MET A 187 -7.09 -17.78 8.59
CA MET A 187 -5.91 -18.56 8.97
C MET A 187 -4.95 -17.75 9.82
N PHE A 188 -4.75 -16.48 9.45
CA PHE A 188 -3.91 -15.57 10.20
C PHE A 188 -4.37 -15.40 11.65
N LEU A 189 -5.67 -15.16 11.87
CA LEU A 189 -6.25 -15.00 13.22
C LEU A 189 -6.14 -16.29 14.06
N ILE A 190 -6.40 -17.44 13.47
CA ILE A 190 -6.23 -18.74 14.14
C ILE A 190 -4.79 -18.94 14.59
N LEU A 191 -3.83 -18.67 13.72
CA LEU A 191 -2.42 -18.84 14.05
C LEU A 191 -1.97 -17.89 15.16
N LEU A 192 -2.44 -16.65 15.17
CA LEU A 192 -2.18 -15.71 16.26
C LEU A 192 -2.69 -16.27 17.61
N GLU A 193 -3.92 -16.77 17.63
CA GLU A 193 -4.53 -17.33 18.82
C GLU A 193 -3.81 -18.61 19.31
N GLN A 194 -3.45 -19.49 18.40
CA GLN A 194 -2.80 -20.77 18.73
C GLN A 194 -1.34 -20.64 19.14
N THR A 195 -0.60 -19.73 18.54
CA THR A 195 0.83 -19.57 18.78
C THR A 195 1.17 -18.54 19.86
N GLY A 196 0.27 -17.60 20.11
CA GLY A 196 0.54 -16.43 20.94
C GLY A 196 1.64 -15.51 20.36
N TYR A 197 1.87 -15.56 19.05
CA TYR A 197 2.85 -14.70 18.40
C TYR A 197 2.29 -13.29 18.18
N PHE A 198 3.20 -12.34 17.99
CA PHE A 198 2.83 -10.95 17.71
C PHE A 198 2.24 -10.79 16.32
N ASN A 199 1.16 -9.99 16.23
CA ASN A 199 0.59 -9.59 14.94
C ASN A 199 1.47 -8.52 14.29
N ALA A 200 2.31 -8.93 13.35
CA ALA A 200 3.10 -8.04 12.52
C ALA A 200 2.38 -7.62 11.23
N SER A 201 1.02 -7.63 11.22
CA SER A 201 0.22 -7.20 10.07
C SER A 201 0.55 -5.77 9.67
N LEU A 202 0.39 -5.51 8.37
CA LEU A 202 0.60 -4.18 7.79
C LEU A 202 -0.46 -3.14 8.20
N TYR A 203 -1.53 -3.55 8.88
CA TYR A 203 -2.64 -2.69 9.29
C TYR A 203 -2.58 -2.27 10.77
N THR A 204 -1.56 -2.71 11.52
CA THR A 204 -1.37 -2.32 12.92
C THR A 204 -0.85 -0.89 13.05
N PRO A 205 -1.13 -0.19 14.17
CA PRO A 205 -0.58 1.14 14.43
C PRO A 205 0.96 1.18 14.38
N TYR A 206 1.64 0.15 14.88
CA TYR A 206 3.10 0.04 14.83
C TYR A 206 3.63 -0.01 13.39
N GLY A 207 2.94 -0.75 12.53
CA GLY A 207 3.30 -0.81 11.10
C GLY A 207 3.16 0.54 10.41
N ILE A 208 2.07 1.27 10.66
CA ILE A 208 1.85 2.60 10.07
C ILE A 208 2.83 3.62 10.64
N ALA A 209 3.09 3.62 11.96
CA ALA A 209 4.08 4.50 12.57
C ALA A 209 5.47 4.30 11.95
N GLY A 210 5.84 3.06 11.60
CA GLY A 210 7.09 2.79 10.88
C GLY A 210 7.18 3.44 9.49
N ILE A 211 6.06 3.60 8.78
CA ILE A 211 6.04 4.28 7.47
C ILE A 211 6.11 5.82 7.61
N GLU A 212 5.72 6.38 8.73
CA GLU A 212 5.77 7.84 8.93
C GLU A 212 7.17 8.41 8.70
N THR A 213 8.22 7.65 9.02
CA THR A 213 9.61 8.07 8.78
C THR A 213 9.92 8.32 7.31
N LEU A 214 9.24 7.63 6.39
CA LEU A 214 9.40 7.83 4.95
C LEU A 214 8.95 9.22 4.51
N GLY A 215 7.73 9.62 4.89
CA GLY A 215 7.25 10.98 4.59
C GLY A 215 8.07 12.07 5.27
N TYR A 216 8.47 11.83 6.50
CA TYR A 216 9.34 12.74 7.27
C TYR A 216 10.69 12.95 6.60
N GLU A 217 11.32 11.87 6.13
CA GLU A 217 12.59 11.95 5.37
C GLU A 217 12.41 12.67 4.03
N ILE A 218 11.33 12.43 3.27
CA ILE A 218 11.06 13.13 2.01
C ILE A 218 11.10 14.64 2.26
N ALA A 219 10.33 15.16 3.20
CA ALA A 219 10.28 16.59 3.49
C ALA A 219 11.66 17.14 3.88
N ASN A 220 12.35 16.50 4.82
CA ASN A 220 13.63 16.98 5.32
C ASN A 220 14.74 16.91 4.27
N GLN A 221 14.81 15.84 3.48
CA GLN A 221 15.81 15.71 2.42
C GLN A 221 15.57 16.71 1.28
N PHE A 222 14.30 17.01 0.94
CA PHE A 222 13.97 18.04 -0.04
C PHE A 222 14.37 19.42 0.43
N ARG A 223 14.03 19.78 1.67
CA ARG A 223 14.45 21.08 2.26
C ARG A 223 15.96 21.21 2.30
N ALA A 224 16.68 20.17 2.72
CA ALA A 224 18.13 20.18 2.79
C ALA A 224 18.79 20.35 1.41
N LYS A 225 18.22 19.73 0.36
CA LYS A 225 18.84 19.73 -0.97
C LYS A 225 18.31 20.83 -1.90
N TYR A 226 17.02 21.19 -1.79
CA TYR A 226 16.35 22.10 -2.71
C TYR A 226 15.81 23.38 -2.05
N GLY A 227 15.93 23.51 -0.72
CA GLY A 227 15.48 24.69 0.04
C GLY A 227 13.95 24.82 0.16
N ARG A 228 13.18 23.83 -0.29
CA ARG A 228 11.71 23.84 -0.26
C ARG A 228 11.13 22.42 -0.18
N ASP A 229 9.85 22.33 0.12
CA ASP A 229 9.08 21.07 0.07
C ASP A 229 8.77 20.68 -1.38
N PRO A 230 8.52 19.37 -1.66
CA PRO A 230 7.91 18.94 -2.91
C PRO A 230 6.46 19.43 -3.01
N ASP A 231 5.97 19.62 -4.23
CA ASP A 231 4.59 20.06 -4.47
C ASP A 231 3.60 18.89 -4.39
N ALA A 232 4.04 17.69 -4.79
CA ALA A 232 3.23 16.47 -4.73
C ALA A 232 4.06 15.22 -4.43
N VAL A 233 3.43 14.26 -3.77
CA VAL A 233 3.97 12.91 -3.53
C VAL A 233 2.98 11.88 -4.06
N VAL A 234 3.46 10.98 -4.94
CA VAL A 234 2.66 9.90 -5.54
C VAL A 234 3.01 8.59 -4.86
N CYS A 235 2.00 7.90 -4.35
CA CYS A 235 2.13 6.62 -3.66
C CYS A 235 1.33 5.55 -4.39
N THR A 236 1.92 4.40 -4.64
CA THR A 236 1.14 3.21 -5.03
C THR A 236 0.19 2.85 -3.89
N ASN A 237 -1.11 2.81 -4.20
CA ASN A 237 -2.18 2.59 -3.22
C ASN A 237 -2.80 1.21 -3.38
N ALA A 238 -2.60 0.35 -2.38
CA ALA A 238 -3.18 -0.98 -2.27
C ALA A 238 -4.07 -1.07 -1.02
N GLY A 239 -3.56 -1.57 0.10
CA GLY A 239 -4.26 -1.56 1.39
C GLY A 239 -4.32 -0.19 2.10
N GLY A 240 -3.80 0.86 1.48
CA GLY A 240 -3.85 2.24 1.99
C GLY A 240 -2.79 2.61 3.03
N GLY A 241 -2.10 1.62 3.63
CA GLY A 241 -1.15 1.90 4.69
C GLY A 241 0.11 2.65 4.24
N ASN A 242 0.55 2.42 2.99
CA ASN A 242 1.68 3.14 2.39
C ASN A 242 1.40 4.65 2.32
N LEU A 243 0.33 5.01 1.64
CA LEU A 243 -0.11 6.40 1.48
C LEU A 243 -0.37 7.05 2.84
N THR A 244 -1.08 6.35 3.74
CA THR A 244 -1.41 6.84 5.09
C THR A 244 -0.15 7.21 5.89
N GLY A 245 0.80 6.28 6.01
CA GLY A 245 2.02 6.53 6.79
C GLY A 245 2.89 7.62 6.19
N THR A 246 3.05 7.62 4.85
CA THR A 246 3.79 8.67 4.14
C THR A 246 3.17 10.05 4.38
N ALA A 247 1.85 10.17 4.24
CA ALA A 247 1.14 11.44 4.47
C ALA A 247 1.27 11.91 5.92
N ARG A 248 1.13 11.00 6.90
CA ARG A 248 1.34 11.33 8.31
C ARG A 248 2.75 11.84 8.59
N GLY A 249 3.75 11.20 8.01
CA GLY A 249 5.15 11.62 8.13
C GLY A 249 5.41 13.00 7.53
N LEU A 250 4.85 13.29 6.35
CA LEU A 250 4.91 14.63 5.75
C LEU A 250 4.27 15.69 6.66
N ARG A 251 3.09 15.40 7.24
CA ARG A 251 2.42 16.33 8.18
C ARG A 251 3.23 16.54 9.46
N LYS A 252 3.85 15.48 10.02
CA LYS A 252 4.77 15.61 11.17
C LYS A 252 6.00 16.49 10.86
N ALA A 253 6.43 16.54 9.60
CA ALA A 253 7.46 17.45 9.12
C ALA A 253 6.92 18.83 8.69
N ASN A 254 5.64 19.15 8.95
CA ASN A 254 4.98 20.38 8.48
C ASN A 254 5.05 20.58 6.96
N CYS A 255 5.03 19.50 6.19
CA CYS A 255 5.01 19.52 4.73
C CYS A 255 3.58 19.30 4.23
N ASN A 256 3.10 20.24 3.40
CA ASN A 256 1.76 20.25 2.84
C ASN A 256 1.69 19.77 1.38
N ALA A 257 2.66 18.99 0.92
CA ALA A 257 2.62 18.38 -0.40
C ALA A 257 1.28 17.66 -0.65
N LYS A 258 0.78 17.75 -1.88
CA LYS A 258 -0.42 17.00 -2.31
C LYS A 258 -0.12 15.50 -2.29
N ILE A 259 -1.05 14.72 -1.79
CA ILE A 259 -0.95 13.26 -1.70
C ILE A 259 -1.79 12.64 -2.80
N ILE A 260 -1.13 11.93 -3.70
CA ILE A 260 -1.77 11.30 -4.86
C ILE A 260 -1.65 9.78 -4.72
N GLY A 261 -2.78 9.09 -4.72
CA GLY A 261 -2.83 7.63 -4.81
C GLY A 261 -2.80 7.19 -6.27
N ALA A 262 -2.04 6.13 -6.56
CA ALA A 262 -2.01 5.51 -7.87
C ALA A 262 -2.23 3.99 -7.76
N SER A 263 -3.08 3.42 -8.60
CA SER A 263 -3.34 1.98 -8.70
C SER A 263 -3.40 1.55 -10.16
N VAL A 264 -3.22 0.26 -10.42
CA VAL A 264 -3.41 -0.30 -11.76
C VAL A 264 -4.91 -0.50 -12.02
N ASN A 265 -5.40 -0.17 -13.22
CA ASN A 265 -6.79 -0.34 -13.59
C ASN A 265 -7.11 -1.79 -13.95
N LEU A 266 -7.53 -2.59 -12.99
CA LEU A 266 -7.97 -3.97 -13.18
C LEU A 266 -9.43 -4.21 -12.72
N LYS A 267 -10.21 -3.16 -12.52
CA LYS A 267 -11.60 -3.24 -12.09
C LYS A 267 -11.81 -4.02 -10.78
N GLY A 268 -10.94 -3.78 -9.82
CA GLY A 268 -11.07 -4.32 -8.47
C GLY A 268 -10.50 -5.71 -8.23
N LEU A 269 -9.58 -6.19 -9.07
CA LEU A 269 -9.03 -7.52 -8.96
C LEU A 269 -7.75 -7.59 -8.12
N HIS A 270 -7.48 -8.79 -7.62
CA HIS A 270 -6.35 -9.09 -6.77
C HIS A 270 -5.07 -9.34 -7.59
N MET A 271 -3.88 -9.08 -7.02
CA MET A 271 -2.61 -9.33 -7.68
C MET A 271 -2.33 -10.82 -7.93
N ALA A 272 -2.77 -11.71 -7.05
CA ALA A 272 -2.60 -13.15 -7.25
C ALA A 272 -3.62 -13.69 -8.25
N SER A 273 -4.89 -13.40 -8.06
CA SER A 273 -6.00 -13.69 -8.98
C SER A 273 -7.34 -13.26 -8.39
N ASP A 274 -8.41 -13.53 -9.13
CA ASP A 274 -9.80 -13.58 -8.69
C ASP A 274 -10.49 -14.80 -9.33
N GLU A 275 -11.83 -14.89 -9.22
CA GLU A 275 -12.60 -15.94 -9.89
C GLU A 275 -12.37 -15.99 -11.41
N GLN A 276 -12.07 -14.84 -12.00
CA GLN A 276 -11.69 -14.71 -13.40
C GLN A 276 -10.17 -14.62 -13.52
N PHE A 277 -9.51 -15.77 -13.54
CA PHE A 277 -8.06 -15.91 -13.54
C PHE A 277 -7.30 -14.88 -14.39
N ASN A 278 -7.80 -14.59 -15.59
CA ASN A 278 -7.10 -13.72 -16.54
C ASN A 278 -7.06 -12.23 -16.12
N LYS A 279 -7.85 -11.84 -15.15
CA LYS A 279 -7.89 -10.46 -14.65
C LYS A 279 -6.93 -10.21 -13.49
N LYS A 280 -5.88 -10.98 -13.34
CA LYS A 280 -4.86 -10.73 -12.33
C LYS A 280 -3.95 -9.54 -12.69
N SER A 281 -3.32 -8.96 -11.69
CA SER A 281 -2.30 -7.94 -11.87
C SER A 281 -0.96 -8.59 -12.24
N PHE A 282 -0.54 -8.49 -13.47
CA PHE A 282 0.78 -8.96 -13.93
C PHE A 282 1.90 -7.98 -13.56
N THR A 283 1.58 -6.73 -13.30
CA THR A 283 2.52 -5.73 -12.78
C THR A 283 2.71 -5.82 -11.28
N THR A 284 1.89 -6.64 -10.60
CA THR A 284 1.83 -6.73 -9.13
C THR A 284 1.55 -5.42 -8.40
N GLY A 285 1.17 -4.38 -9.13
CA GLY A 285 0.59 -3.16 -8.60
C GLY A 285 -0.85 -3.44 -8.14
N HIS A 286 -1.06 -3.50 -6.85
CA HIS A 286 -2.34 -3.90 -6.25
C HIS A 286 -3.47 -2.97 -6.65
N THR A 287 -4.45 -3.47 -7.38
CA THR A 287 -5.67 -2.74 -7.70
C THR A 287 -6.88 -3.27 -6.95
N GLY A 288 -7.02 -4.57 -6.81
CA GLY A 288 -8.15 -5.19 -6.15
C GLY A 288 -8.38 -4.73 -4.71
N PHE A 289 -7.32 -4.33 -4.04
CA PHE A 289 -7.41 -3.79 -2.68
C PHE A 289 -7.62 -2.27 -2.64
N GLY A 290 -7.04 -1.50 -3.55
CA GLY A 290 -7.00 -0.03 -3.48
C GLY A 290 -8.36 0.61 -3.18
N ILE A 291 -9.35 0.40 -4.03
CA ILE A 291 -10.70 0.95 -3.84
C ILE A 291 -11.43 0.26 -2.68
N PRO A 292 -11.51 -1.08 -2.59
CA PRO A 292 -12.15 -1.75 -1.46
C PRO A 292 -11.61 -1.36 -0.09
N PHE A 293 -10.32 -1.17 0.08
CA PHE A 293 -9.75 -0.71 1.35
C PHE A 293 -9.93 0.79 1.60
N ALA A 294 -10.07 1.60 0.56
CA ALA A 294 -10.43 3.00 0.73
C ALA A 294 -11.90 3.16 1.18
N THR A 295 -12.81 2.32 0.66
CA THR A 295 -14.24 2.35 1.01
C THR A 295 -14.58 1.60 2.30
N ASN A 296 -13.78 0.61 2.70
CA ASN A 296 -13.97 -0.17 3.91
C ASN A 296 -12.61 -0.60 4.48
N PRO A 297 -11.85 0.30 5.13
CA PRO A 297 -10.52 -0.01 5.65
C PRO A 297 -10.54 -1.06 6.77
N ASP A 298 -11.63 -1.18 7.52
CA ASP A 298 -11.77 -2.10 8.67
C ASP A 298 -12.07 -3.55 8.27
N ARG A 299 -12.11 -3.84 6.97
CA ARG A 299 -12.24 -5.23 6.45
C ARG A 299 -10.98 -6.09 6.65
N SER A 300 -9.91 -5.54 7.14
CA SER A 300 -8.64 -6.23 7.39
C SER A 300 -8.69 -7.17 8.62
N ASP A 301 -7.59 -7.84 8.89
CA ASP A 301 -7.38 -8.72 10.05
C ASP A 301 -7.36 -7.98 11.40
N VAL A 302 -7.16 -6.67 11.41
CA VAL A 302 -7.28 -5.84 12.63
C VAL A 302 -8.68 -5.22 12.74
N PRO A 303 -9.21 -4.99 13.95
CA PRO A 303 -10.57 -4.45 14.14
C PRO A 303 -10.74 -3.02 13.61
N ARG A 304 -9.71 -2.20 13.74
CA ARG A 304 -9.62 -0.84 13.21
C ARG A 304 -8.28 -0.70 12.49
N SER A 305 -8.30 -0.77 11.17
CA SER A 305 -7.08 -0.62 10.38
C SER A 305 -6.43 0.74 10.61
N ALA A 306 -5.12 0.77 10.84
CA ALA A 306 -4.39 2.02 10.88
C ALA A 306 -4.07 2.59 9.48
N GLY A 307 -4.35 1.84 8.42
CA GLY A 307 -4.30 2.31 7.03
C GLY A 307 -5.60 3.02 6.65
N ARG A 308 -5.62 4.35 6.69
CA ARG A 308 -6.81 5.20 6.44
C ARG A 308 -6.54 6.19 5.29
N PRO A 309 -6.40 5.72 4.03
CA PRO A 309 -5.90 6.57 2.94
C PRO A 309 -6.78 7.77 2.61
N LEU A 310 -8.12 7.67 2.71
CA LEU A 310 -9.02 8.77 2.38
C LEU A 310 -8.85 10.01 3.26
N ARG A 311 -8.38 9.84 4.51
CA ARG A 311 -8.05 10.96 5.43
C ARG A 311 -7.01 11.91 4.84
N TYR A 312 -6.19 11.43 3.90
CA TYR A 312 -5.00 12.17 3.41
C TYR A 312 -5.01 12.42 1.90
N MET A 313 -5.77 11.64 1.15
CA MET A 313 -5.73 11.65 -0.32
C MET A 313 -6.33 12.92 -0.93
N ASP A 314 -5.56 13.57 -1.81
CA ASP A 314 -5.99 14.75 -2.57
C ASP A 314 -6.47 14.39 -3.98
N ARG A 315 -5.84 13.39 -4.61
CA ARG A 315 -6.20 12.86 -5.92
C ARG A 315 -5.99 11.34 -5.92
N TYR A 316 -6.83 10.61 -6.64
CA TYR A 316 -6.68 9.18 -6.84
C TYR A 316 -6.80 8.86 -8.32
N VAL A 317 -5.77 8.22 -8.87
CA VAL A 317 -5.71 7.87 -10.29
C VAL A 317 -5.45 6.40 -10.50
N THR A 318 -5.84 5.89 -11.68
CA THR A 318 -5.42 4.58 -12.16
C THR A 318 -4.61 4.70 -13.44
N VAL A 319 -3.72 3.73 -13.64
CA VAL A 319 -2.90 3.55 -14.85
C VAL A 319 -3.12 2.14 -15.40
N THR A 320 -2.85 1.94 -16.68
CA THR A 320 -2.90 0.61 -17.32
C THR A 320 -1.66 -0.21 -17.01
N GLN A 321 -1.75 -1.53 -17.11
CA GLN A 321 -0.59 -2.41 -16.95
C GLN A 321 0.49 -2.15 -18.01
N GLY A 322 0.07 -1.94 -19.25
CA GLY A 322 0.98 -1.61 -20.34
C GLY A 322 1.78 -0.34 -20.08
N SER A 323 1.15 0.72 -19.55
CA SER A 323 1.85 1.95 -19.15
C SER A 323 2.87 1.71 -18.03
N VAL A 324 2.55 0.86 -17.04
CA VAL A 324 3.49 0.51 -15.96
C VAL A 324 4.69 -0.25 -16.50
N PHE A 325 4.51 -1.23 -17.37
CA PHE A 325 5.62 -1.96 -17.98
C PHE A 325 6.50 -1.04 -18.83
N TYR A 326 5.89 -0.19 -19.65
CA TYR A 326 6.62 0.77 -20.49
C TYR A 326 7.49 1.71 -19.65
N ILE A 327 6.92 2.33 -18.60
CA ILE A 327 7.67 3.27 -17.77
C ILE A 327 8.77 2.56 -16.95
N THR A 328 8.57 1.29 -16.60
CA THR A 328 9.59 0.48 -15.92
C THR A 328 10.83 0.26 -16.82
N GLU A 329 10.63 -0.03 -18.11
CA GLU A 329 11.73 -0.12 -19.07
C GLU A 329 12.34 1.26 -19.38
N SER A 330 11.51 2.31 -19.43
CA SER A 330 11.98 3.67 -19.63
C SER A 330 12.87 4.15 -18.47
N LEU A 331 12.53 3.80 -17.23
CA LEU A 331 13.36 4.10 -16.06
C LEU A 331 14.75 3.44 -16.19
N ALA A 332 14.79 2.19 -16.61
CA ALA A 332 16.05 1.48 -16.81
C ALA A 332 16.87 2.07 -17.97
N SER A 333 16.24 2.27 -19.13
CA SER A 333 16.94 2.68 -20.35
C SER A 333 17.34 4.16 -20.36
N LEU A 334 16.58 5.03 -19.73
CA LEU A 334 16.84 6.48 -19.71
C LEU A 334 17.63 6.93 -18.48
N GLU A 335 17.37 6.35 -17.32
CA GLU A 335 17.98 6.78 -16.05
C GLU A 335 19.04 5.79 -15.52
N GLY A 336 19.15 4.59 -16.11
CA GLY A 336 20.04 3.53 -15.62
C GLY A 336 19.59 2.89 -14.31
N LEU A 337 18.30 3.01 -13.96
CA LEU A 337 17.73 2.56 -12.70
C LEU A 337 16.74 1.41 -12.93
N GLU A 338 17.11 0.21 -12.49
CA GLU A 338 16.24 -0.97 -12.58
C GLU A 338 15.41 -1.12 -11.30
N LYS A 339 14.08 -1.04 -11.43
CA LYS A 339 13.12 -1.17 -10.33
C LYS A 339 11.94 -2.08 -10.72
N GLY A 340 11.17 -2.52 -9.70
CA GLY A 340 10.04 -3.39 -9.93
C GLY A 340 8.80 -2.67 -10.50
N PRO A 341 7.98 -3.36 -11.32
CA PRO A 341 6.76 -2.77 -11.89
C PRO A 341 5.75 -2.29 -10.84
N ALA A 342 5.68 -2.96 -9.68
CA ALA A 342 4.76 -2.54 -8.62
C ALA A 342 5.08 -1.14 -8.08
N GLY A 343 6.36 -0.80 -7.90
CA GLY A 343 6.81 0.54 -7.53
C GLY A 343 6.54 1.55 -8.63
N ASN A 344 6.81 1.17 -9.86
CA ASN A 344 6.63 2.00 -11.04
C ASN A 344 5.16 2.27 -11.42
N THR A 345 4.18 1.69 -10.74
CA THR A 345 2.78 2.12 -10.83
C THR A 345 2.62 3.61 -10.49
N ALA A 346 3.25 4.05 -9.40
CA ALA A 346 3.26 5.46 -9.02
C ALA A 346 4.09 6.32 -10.00
N LEU A 347 5.17 5.78 -10.57
CA LEU A 347 5.98 6.50 -11.57
C LEU A 347 5.22 6.72 -12.87
N ALA A 348 4.46 5.72 -13.35
CA ALA A 348 3.63 5.88 -14.55
C ALA A 348 2.58 7.00 -14.37
N ALA A 349 1.95 7.06 -13.21
CA ALA A 349 1.05 8.16 -12.87
C ALA A 349 1.78 9.51 -12.78
N ALA A 350 2.91 9.55 -12.09
CA ALA A 350 3.70 10.78 -11.90
C ALA A 350 4.22 11.34 -13.23
N PHE A 351 4.61 10.48 -14.17
CA PHE A 351 5.08 10.89 -15.50
C PHE A 351 4.00 11.68 -16.26
N LYS A 352 2.74 11.24 -16.19
CA LYS A 352 1.62 11.98 -16.79
C LYS A 352 1.27 13.23 -16.00
N ILE A 353 1.17 13.11 -14.67
CA ILE A 353 0.80 14.25 -13.80
C ILE A 353 1.85 15.36 -13.89
N ALA A 354 3.14 15.03 -14.02
CA ALA A 354 4.19 16.02 -14.22
C ALA A 354 3.94 16.89 -15.46
N GLN A 355 3.36 16.33 -16.53
CA GLN A 355 3.01 17.08 -17.75
C GLN A 355 1.83 18.06 -17.54
N GLU A 356 1.07 17.91 -16.46
CA GLU A 356 -0.02 18.82 -16.07
C GLU A 356 0.48 19.93 -15.12
N MET A 357 1.55 19.69 -14.39
CA MET A 357 2.14 20.59 -13.40
C MET A 357 3.09 21.60 -14.05
N ASP A 358 3.33 22.74 -13.38
CA ASP A 358 4.28 23.76 -13.86
C ASP A 358 5.72 23.26 -13.82
N GLU A 359 6.58 23.76 -14.73
CA GLU A 359 7.94 23.24 -14.91
C GLU A 359 8.88 23.48 -13.72
N ASP A 360 8.56 24.43 -12.82
CA ASP A 360 9.30 24.72 -11.59
C ASP A 360 8.83 23.89 -10.40
N GLN A 361 7.70 23.17 -10.53
CA GLN A 361 7.17 22.27 -9.51
C GLN A 361 7.95 20.96 -9.45
N MET A 362 7.82 20.27 -8.31
CA MET A 362 8.52 19.02 -8.01
C MET A 362 7.53 17.94 -7.56
N ILE A 363 7.55 16.81 -8.24
CA ILE A 363 6.75 15.65 -7.92
C ILE A 363 7.64 14.48 -7.48
N VAL A 364 7.35 13.89 -6.33
CA VAL A 364 8.12 12.77 -5.77
C VAL A 364 7.32 11.50 -5.90
N VAL A 365 7.92 10.50 -6.49
CA VAL A 365 7.40 9.13 -6.53
C VAL A 365 8.00 8.36 -5.36
N GLN A 366 7.16 7.69 -4.60
CA GLN A 366 7.62 6.69 -3.69
C GLN A 366 7.90 5.40 -4.47
N GLU A 367 9.18 5.17 -4.81
CA GLU A 367 9.62 3.94 -5.47
C GLU A 367 9.68 2.80 -4.46
N THR A 368 8.71 1.90 -4.54
CA THR A 368 8.40 1.02 -3.42
C THR A 368 9.31 -0.17 -3.29
N GLU A 369 9.92 -0.67 -4.39
CA GLU A 369 10.56 -1.96 -4.29
C GLU A 369 11.46 -2.34 -5.48
N TYR A 370 12.38 -3.27 -5.18
CA TYR A 370 13.15 -4.06 -6.14
C TYR A 370 13.32 -5.46 -5.55
N THR A 371 12.40 -6.36 -5.84
CA THR A 371 12.33 -7.64 -5.17
C THR A 371 12.03 -8.79 -6.12
N GLY A 372 12.91 -9.79 -6.13
CA GLY A 372 12.71 -11.05 -6.82
C GLY A 372 12.44 -10.91 -8.32
N ALA A 373 11.66 -11.83 -8.86
CA ALA A 373 11.33 -11.93 -10.28
C ALA A 373 10.48 -10.76 -10.81
N GLY A 374 9.85 -9.98 -9.91
CA GLY A 374 9.04 -8.80 -10.27
C GLY A 374 9.82 -7.65 -10.88
N LYS A 375 11.14 -7.68 -10.81
CA LYS A 375 12.03 -6.74 -11.48
C LYS A 375 12.13 -6.96 -12.99
N HIS A 376 11.78 -8.14 -13.47
CA HIS A 376 11.91 -8.51 -14.89
C HIS A 376 10.55 -8.50 -15.56
N ILE A 377 10.39 -7.60 -16.52
CA ILE A 377 9.16 -7.45 -17.30
C ILE A 377 8.90 -8.69 -18.15
N ASN A 378 9.94 -9.19 -18.83
CA ASN A 378 9.79 -10.30 -19.77
C ASN A 378 9.19 -11.58 -19.15
N PRO A 379 9.62 -12.08 -17.98
CA PRO A 379 8.96 -13.20 -17.33
C PRO A 379 7.49 -12.98 -17.05
N GLN A 380 7.08 -11.78 -16.63
CA GLN A 380 5.68 -11.47 -16.36
C GLN A 380 4.85 -11.40 -17.65
N LEU A 381 5.37 -10.78 -18.71
CA LEU A 381 4.69 -10.72 -20.01
C LEU A 381 4.62 -12.11 -20.66
N TRP A 382 5.67 -12.92 -20.54
CA TRP A 382 5.65 -14.31 -21.01
C TRP A 382 4.59 -15.12 -20.27
N PHE A 383 4.55 -15.03 -18.95
CA PHE A 383 3.54 -15.70 -18.13
C PHE A 383 2.12 -15.25 -18.51
N ALA A 384 1.91 -13.95 -18.75
CA ALA A 384 0.64 -13.43 -19.21
C ALA A 384 0.22 -14.06 -20.56
N ARG A 385 1.13 -14.13 -21.54
CA ARG A 385 0.87 -14.78 -22.84
C ARG A 385 0.49 -16.25 -22.68
N GLN A 386 1.19 -17.01 -21.83
CA GLN A 386 0.87 -18.42 -21.56
C GLN A 386 -0.52 -18.62 -20.95
N ASN A 387 -1.08 -17.57 -20.35
CA ASN A 387 -2.42 -17.56 -19.78
C ASN A 387 -3.46 -16.86 -20.66
N GLY A 388 -3.19 -16.72 -21.95
CA GLY A 388 -4.17 -16.25 -22.94
C GLY A 388 -4.35 -14.73 -22.99
N ILE A 389 -3.39 -13.97 -22.44
CA ILE A 389 -3.38 -12.50 -22.52
C ILE A 389 -2.66 -12.08 -23.81
N ASP A 390 -3.34 -11.36 -24.68
CA ASP A 390 -2.72 -10.76 -25.85
C ASP A 390 -1.84 -9.57 -25.45
N ILE A 391 -0.62 -9.48 -26.04
CA ILE A 391 0.33 -8.42 -25.71
C ILE A 391 0.88 -7.81 -26.98
N HIS A 392 0.59 -6.53 -27.18
CA HIS A 392 1.03 -5.77 -28.35
C HIS A 392 1.31 -4.30 -28.02
N PHE A 393 1.93 -3.58 -28.96
CA PHE A 393 2.11 -2.13 -28.86
C PHE A 393 0.89 -1.41 -29.46
N GLY A 394 0.45 -0.33 -28.78
CA GLY A 394 -0.73 0.44 -29.20
C GLY A 394 -1.05 1.59 -28.25
N ASP A 395 -2.31 1.97 -28.20
CA ASP A 395 -2.84 2.95 -27.25
C ASP A 395 -3.33 2.21 -25.99
N PRO A 396 -2.70 2.42 -24.79
CA PRO A 396 -3.07 1.72 -23.56
C PRO A 396 -4.51 1.98 -23.09
N LYS A 397 -5.17 3.04 -23.56
CA LYS A 397 -6.60 3.30 -23.22
C LYS A 397 -7.52 2.17 -23.72
N ASP A 398 -7.09 1.42 -24.75
CA ASP A 398 -7.84 0.30 -25.31
C ASP A 398 -7.55 -1.02 -24.56
N GLU A 399 -6.73 -0.98 -23.49
CA GLU A 399 -6.44 -2.15 -22.66
C GLU A 399 -7.69 -2.66 -21.93
N ILE A 400 -7.96 -3.95 -22.09
CA ILE A 400 -9.09 -4.63 -21.45
C ILE A 400 -8.54 -5.65 -20.44
N PRO A 401 -8.74 -5.42 -19.13
CA PRO A 401 -8.31 -6.35 -18.10
C PRO A 401 -8.80 -7.78 -18.36
N GLY A 402 -7.89 -8.74 -18.32
CA GLY A 402 -8.16 -10.13 -18.57
C GLY A 402 -8.17 -10.56 -20.05
N LYS A 403 -7.95 -9.64 -20.98
CA LYS A 403 -7.87 -9.93 -22.41
C LYS A 403 -6.53 -9.54 -23.02
N ASN A 404 -6.04 -8.34 -22.75
CA ASN A 404 -4.81 -7.83 -23.34
C ASN A 404 -4.02 -6.97 -22.35
N ILE A 405 -2.74 -6.77 -22.64
CA ILE A 405 -1.86 -5.74 -22.10
C ILE A 405 -1.32 -4.97 -23.29
N ILE A 406 -1.59 -3.66 -23.34
CA ILE A 406 -1.19 -2.81 -24.45
C ILE A 406 -0.02 -1.93 -24.02
N LEU A 407 1.16 -2.24 -24.48
CA LEU A 407 2.35 -1.41 -24.27
C LEU A 407 2.20 -0.13 -25.10
N PRO A 408 2.42 1.06 -24.53
CA PRO A 408 2.37 2.30 -25.29
C PRO A 408 3.28 2.25 -26.53
N ALA A 409 2.72 2.51 -27.71
CA ALA A 409 3.52 2.64 -28.93
C ALA A 409 4.39 3.91 -28.92
N HIS A 410 4.01 4.90 -28.12
CA HIS A 410 4.75 6.15 -27.90
C HIS A 410 4.50 6.65 -26.46
N PRO A 411 5.48 7.29 -25.79
CA PRO A 411 5.32 7.74 -24.40
C PRO A 411 4.20 8.79 -24.20
N SER A 412 3.78 9.51 -25.25
CA SER A 412 2.62 10.42 -25.18
C SER A 412 1.29 9.72 -24.94
N LEU A 413 1.23 8.40 -25.12
CA LEU A 413 0.03 7.60 -24.88
C LEU A 413 -0.11 7.12 -23.43
N ILE A 414 0.89 7.38 -22.58
CA ILE A 414 0.78 7.13 -21.15
C ILE A 414 -0.19 8.17 -20.57
N ASP A 415 -1.26 7.69 -19.98
CA ASP A 415 -2.31 8.53 -19.40
C ASP A 415 -2.75 8.01 -18.04
N VAL A 416 -3.48 8.84 -17.30
CA VAL A 416 -4.11 8.51 -16.03
C VAL A 416 -5.61 8.65 -16.13
N THR A 417 -6.33 7.79 -15.40
CA THR A 417 -7.79 7.95 -15.22
C THR A 417 -8.06 8.41 -13.81
N ASP A 418 -8.62 9.59 -13.64
CA ASP A 418 -9.05 10.09 -12.35
C ASP A 418 -10.23 9.28 -11.81
N LEU A 419 -10.15 8.89 -10.54
CA LEU A 419 -11.27 8.30 -9.84
C LEU A 419 -12.08 9.36 -9.11
N ASP A 420 -13.40 9.23 -9.13
CA ASP A 420 -14.30 10.11 -8.37
C ASP A 420 -14.13 9.88 -6.87
N LEU A 421 -13.29 10.69 -6.24
CA LEU A 421 -13.07 10.64 -4.78
C LEU A 421 -14.35 10.86 -3.99
N ASN A 422 -15.29 11.66 -4.49
CA ASN A 422 -16.55 11.90 -3.80
C ASN A 422 -17.44 10.65 -3.82
N HIS A 423 -17.41 9.87 -4.89
CA HIS A 423 -18.07 8.57 -4.92
C HIS A 423 -17.44 7.59 -3.91
N ILE A 424 -16.11 7.52 -3.85
CA ILE A 424 -15.38 6.67 -2.91
C ILE A 424 -15.66 7.10 -1.45
N ARG A 425 -15.69 8.40 -1.17
CA ARG A 425 -16.05 8.96 0.14
C ARG A 425 -17.47 8.59 0.55
N ARG A 426 -18.47 8.74 -0.36
CA ARG A 426 -19.85 8.30 -0.12
C ARG A 426 -19.91 6.79 0.18
N SER A 427 -19.16 5.98 -0.57
CA SER A 427 -19.11 4.54 -0.35
C SER A 427 -18.49 4.20 1.01
N HIS A 428 -17.47 4.96 1.45
CA HIS A 428 -16.90 4.81 2.80
C HIS A 428 -17.93 5.14 3.88
N ILE A 429 -18.62 6.29 3.74
CA ILE A 429 -19.68 6.70 4.69
C ILE A 429 -20.75 5.62 4.78
N LYS A 430 -21.24 5.12 3.65
CA LYS A 430 -22.24 4.04 3.60
C LYS A 430 -21.75 2.79 4.36
N ASN A 431 -20.52 2.35 4.14
CA ASN A 431 -19.96 1.18 4.80
C ASN A 431 -19.76 1.40 6.32
N ALA A 432 -19.32 2.59 6.73
CA ALA A 432 -19.08 2.92 8.12
C ALA A 432 -20.40 3.07 8.91
N VAL A 433 -21.38 3.72 8.32
CA VAL A 433 -22.70 3.94 8.95
C VAL A 433 -23.47 2.63 9.10
N GLY A 434 -23.49 1.81 8.03
CA GLY A 434 -24.17 0.51 8.07
C GLY A 434 -25.63 0.62 8.53
N MET A 435 -25.98 -0.12 9.57
CA MET A 435 -27.32 -0.13 10.18
C MET A 435 -27.54 0.96 11.24
N HIS A 436 -26.56 1.84 11.51
CA HIS A 436 -26.60 2.80 12.59
C HIS A 436 -27.07 4.21 12.18
N LYS A 437 -27.68 4.36 11.02
CA LYS A 437 -28.07 5.65 10.42
C LYS A 437 -28.81 6.58 11.42
N ASP A 438 -29.76 6.04 12.15
CA ASP A 438 -30.63 6.78 13.07
C ASP A 438 -30.05 6.95 14.49
N GLU A 439 -28.86 6.39 14.74
CA GLU A 439 -28.22 6.38 16.05
C GLU A 439 -26.95 7.25 16.11
N LEU A 440 -26.63 7.95 15.02
CA LEU A 440 -25.40 8.74 14.89
C LEU A 440 -25.45 9.99 15.74
N THR A 441 -24.31 10.30 16.38
CA THR A 441 -24.10 11.51 17.18
C THR A 441 -23.20 12.50 16.45
N ASP A 442 -23.05 13.72 16.99
CA ASP A 442 -22.12 14.72 16.44
C ASP A 442 -20.68 14.24 16.43
N VAL A 443 -20.30 13.36 17.38
CA VAL A 443 -18.96 12.73 17.41
C VAL A 443 -18.77 11.79 16.23
N ASP A 444 -19.81 11.05 15.85
CA ASP A 444 -19.78 10.17 14.68
C ASP A 444 -19.70 10.97 13.37
N ILE A 445 -20.42 12.11 13.28
CA ILE A 445 -20.33 13.00 12.11
C ILE A 445 -18.92 13.57 11.97
N LYS A 446 -18.33 14.07 13.07
CA LYS A 446 -16.95 14.58 13.08
C LYS A 446 -15.95 13.51 12.65
N TYR A 447 -16.10 12.29 13.15
CA TYR A 447 -15.28 11.15 12.74
C TYR A 447 -15.35 10.91 11.23
N LEU A 448 -16.54 10.92 10.63
CA LEU A 448 -16.72 10.73 9.18
C LEU A 448 -16.11 11.88 8.36
N ILE A 449 -16.19 13.13 8.84
CA ILE A 449 -15.53 14.29 8.23
C ILE A 449 -14.02 14.03 8.13
N ASP A 450 -13.41 13.64 9.25
CA ASP A 450 -11.97 13.34 9.31
C ASP A 450 -11.59 12.14 8.43
N GLU A 451 -12.37 11.04 8.48
CA GLU A 451 -12.12 9.81 7.72
C GLU A 451 -12.17 10.01 6.22
N THR A 452 -13.02 10.91 5.76
CA THR A 452 -13.25 11.14 4.33
C THR A 452 -12.60 12.42 3.80
N LYS A 453 -11.93 13.21 4.67
CA LYS A 453 -11.35 14.51 4.29
C LYS A 453 -12.38 15.36 3.54
N SER A 454 -13.56 15.50 4.11
CA SER A 454 -14.69 16.25 3.57
C SER A 454 -15.25 17.24 4.57
N ASP A 455 -16.28 17.99 4.20
CA ASP A 455 -16.98 18.88 5.12
C ASP A 455 -18.26 18.25 5.71
N GLU A 456 -18.84 18.92 6.67
CA GLU A 456 -20.03 18.45 7.39
C GLU A 456 -21.26 18.34 6.46
N ALA A 457 -21.41 19.27 5.51
CA ALA A 457 -22.52 19.27 4.58
C ALA A 457 -22.45 18.04 3.66
N PHE A 458 -21.25 17.68 3.17
CA PHE A 458 -21.05 16.48 2.36
C PHE A 458 -21.41 15.21 3.14
N VAL A 459 -20.95 15.10 4.40
CA VAL A 459 -21.23 13.92 5.24
C VAL A 459 -22.73 13.79 5.52
N LYS A 460 -23.39 14.88 5.96
CA LYS A 460 -24.83 14.86 6.24
C LYS A 460 -25.67 14.52 5.00
N ASN A 461 -25.31 15.08 3.84
CA ASN A 461 -25.98 14.76 2.57
C ASN A 461 -25.77 13.29 2.15
N ALA A 462 -24.55 12.75 2.36
CA ALA A 462 -24.27 11.36 2.08
C ALA A 462 -25.07 10.40 2.96
N ILE A 463 -25.21 10.71 4.27
CA ILE A 463 -26.01 9.92 5.21
C ILE A 463 -27.51 10.01 4.88
N ALA A 464 -28.00 11.20 4.53
CA ALA A 464 -29.40 11.38 4.17
C ALA A 464 -29.81 10.57 2.92
N ALA A 465 -28.87 10.35 2.01
CA ALA A 465 -29.06 9.57 0.78
C ALA A 465 -28.99 8.04 0.98
N LEU A 466 -28.65 7.54 2.18
CA LEU A 466 -28.68 6.10 2.53
C LEU A 466 -30.11 5.66 2.88
#